data_8b3aaa2cdddf6c8c272974ddf9e7884a
#
_entry.id   8b3aaa2cdddf6c8c272974ddf9e7884a
#
_cell.length_a   1.000
_cell.length_b   1.000
_cell.length_c   1.000
_cell.angle_alpha   90.00
_cell.angle_beta   90.00
_cell.angle_gamma   90.00
#
_symmetry.space_group_name_H-M   'P 1'
#
loop_
_entity.id
_entity.type
_entity.pdbx_description
1 polymer ?
#
loop_
_entity_poly.entity_id
_entity_poly.type
_entity_poly.pdbx_seq_one_letter_code
_entity_poly.pdbx_strand_id
1 'polypeptide(L)'
;MDSFRSPALTALGLVAGFTTRERGSMAGGVYPLADQARNREALARSLGFHRVVRVKQVHGDAVVHADEVGEPWPEADALWTATSGLLLGVAVADCVPLLLGDPGSGVVGAAHAGWQGTSRRVAQALVARMVQAGARADRIVAAIGPSIGPCCYAIDATRADTIRERLGADAVDALHVDERPRSDGPDRADGSNGRGRPVRIVFDLWAANAQQLAQSGVRTIERADLCTQSGGADIWSHRGQAGRNGTGLGVIGRPR
;
A
#
# COMPACT_ATOMS: atom_id res chain seq x y z
N MET A 1 6.22 8.54 18.71
CA MET A 1 6.45 7.29 17.95
C MET A 1 6.39 7.63 16.49
N ASP A 2 7.49 7.53 15.81
CA ASP A 2 7.63 8.03 14.43
C ASP A 2 7.11 7.05 13.36
N SER A 3 6.22 6.13 13.74
CA SER A 3 5.64 5.14 12.82
C SER A 3 4.35 4.54 13.38
N PHE A 4 3.40 4.24 12.51
CA PHE A 4 2.24 3.41 12.84
C PHE A 4 2.67 1.94 12.78
N ARG A 5 2.54 1.20 13.87
CA ARG A 5 2.81 -0.25 13.89
C ARG A 5 1.52 -1.02 13.61
N SER A 6 1.65 -2.17 12.96
CA SER A 6 0.57 -3.15 12.90
C SER A 6 0.55 -3.98 14.17
N PRO A 7 -0.46 -3.86 15.06
CA PRO A 7 -0.58 -4.69 16.24
C PRO A 7 -0.63 -6.18 15.91
N ALA A 8 -1.40 -6.57 14.90
CA ALA A 8 -1.58 -7.97 14.54
C ALA A 8 -0.26 -8.62 14.08
N LEU A 9 0.51 -7.97 13.19
CA LEU A 9 1.80 -8.49 12.74
C LEU A 9 2.88 -8.41 13.83
N THR A 10 2.85 -7.37 14.67
CA THR A 10 3.80 -7.22 15.80
C THR A 10 3.58 -8.31 16.85
N ALA A 11 2.35 -8.73 17.12
CA ALA A 11 2.04 -9.82 18.02
C ALA A 11 2.61 -11.18 17.55
N LEU A 12 2.95 -11.30 16.25
CA LEU A 12 3.62 -12.47 15.67
C LEU A 12 5.15 -12.40 15.74
N GLY A 13 5.72 -11.40 16.42
CA GLY A 13 7.17 -11.18 16.50
C GLY A 13 7.77 -10.53 15.24
N LEU A 14 6.94 -10.03 14.32
CA LEU A 14 7.40 -9.33 13.13
C LEU A 14 7.59 -7.83 13.41
N VAL A 15 8.56 -7.22 12.76
CA VAL A 15 8.64 -5.77 12.65
C VAL A 15 7.79 -5.36 11.47
N ALA A 16 6.66 -4.68 11.71
CA ALA A 16 5.74 -4.25 10.66
C ALA A 16 5.11 -2.90 11.02
N GLY A 17 5.11 -1.97 10.06
CA GLY A 17 4.56 -0.65 10.28
C GLY A 17 4.75 0.32 9.12
N PHE A 18 4.34 1.57 9.35
CA PHE A 18 4.27 2.62 8.33
C PHE A 18 4.94 3.89 8.87
N THR A 19 5.87 4.49 8.11
CA THR A 19 6.60 5.67 8.55
C THR A 19 5.75 6.93 8.42
N THR A 20 5.98 7.88 9.33
CA THR A 20 5.41 9.24 9.28
C THR A 20 6.38 10.22 8.60
N ARG A 21 5.93 11.46 8.43
CA ARG A 21 6.73 12.57 7.88
C ARG A 21 7.93 12.93 8.74
N GLU A 22 7.89 12.68 10.04
CA GLU A 22 9.00 12.89 10.97
C GLU A 22 10.26 12.11 10.61
N ARG A 23 10.09 10.93 9.97
CA ARG A 23 11.21 10.13 9.46
C ARG A 23 11.82 10.68 8.15
N GLY A 24 11.28 11.76 7.62
CA GLY A 24 11.67 12.34 6.33
C GLY A 24 11.13 11.54 5.14
N SER A 25 11.43 12.02 3.93
CA SER A 25 11.05 11.31 2.71
C SER A 25 11.93 10.08 2.49
N MET A 26 11.31 8.97 2.13
CA MET A 26 11.98 7.67 1.94
C MET A 26 12.24 7.32 0.47
N ALA A 27 11.50 7.96 -0.44
CA ALA A 27 11.63 7.73 -1.89
C ALA A 27 10.97 8.85 -2.67
N GLY A 28 11.29 8.98 -3.96
CA GLY A 28 10.61 9.84 -4.93
C GLY A 28 10.37 11.29 -4.48
N GLY A 29 9.48 11.96 -5.19
CA GLY A 29 9.09 13.31 -4.84
C GLY A 29 10.18 14.36 -5.07
N VAL A 30 10.09 15.48 -4.34
CA VAL A 30 10.95 16.67 -4.51
C VAL A 30 12.19 16.66 -3.62
N TYR A 31 12.42 15.62 -2.86
CA TYR A 31 13.52 15.54 -1.89
C TYR A 31 14.79 14.94 -2.49
N PRO A 32 15.99 15.38 -2.05
CA PRO A 32 17.26 14.85 -2.56
C PRO A 32 17.40 13.33 -2.33
N LEU A 33 17.95 12.62 -3.32
CA LEU A 33 18.14 11.16 -3.24
C LEU A 33 19.04 10.74 -2.07
N ALA A 34 20.08 11.54 -1.79
CA ALA A 34 21.00 11.28 -0.68
C ALA A 34 20.28 11.34 0.69
N ASP A 35 19.35 12.28 0.87
CA ASP A 35 18.55 12.38 2.10
C ASP A 35 17.64 11.17 2.25
N GLN A 36 16.98 10.76 1.16
CA GLN A 36 16.14 9.58 1.15
C GLN A 36 16.93 8.30 1.49
N ALA A 37 18.16 8.18 0.98
CA ALA A 37 19.04 7.04 1.31
C ALA A 37 19.39 7.04 2.81
N ARG A 38 19.82 8.19 3.36
CA ARG A 38 20.11 8.34 4.80
C ARG A 38 18.90 8.02 5.68
N ASN A 39 17.72 8.47 5.28
CA ASN A 39 16.48 8.21 6.03
C ASN A 39 16.16 6.71 6.07
N ARG A 40 16.28 6.00 4.94
CA ARG A 40 16.09 4.54 4.88
C ARG A 40 17.11 3.78 5.72
N GLU A 41 18.37 4.18 5.68
CA GLU A 41 19.41 3.57 6.50
C GLU A 41 19.16 3.80 8.00
N ALA A 42 18.78 5.02 8.38
CA ALA A 42 18.45 5.34 9.76
C ALA A 42 17.23 4.53 10.24
N LEU A 43 16.21 4.38 9.40
CA LEU A 43 15.04 3.55 9.67
C LEU A 43 15.45 2.09 9.88
N ALA A 44 16.20 1.49 8.95
CA ALA A 44 16.64 0.11 9.05
C ALA A 44 17.41 -0.13 10.35
N ARG A 45 18.42 0.69 10.66
CA ARG A 45 19.21 0.61 11.91
C ARG A 45 18.34 0.72 13.15
N SER A 46 17.39 1.67 13.16
CA SER A 46 16.49 1.85 14.33
C SER A 46 15.57 0.65 14.59
N LEU A 47 15.34 -0.18 13.57
CA LEU A 47 14.52 -1.40 13.64
C LEU A 47 15.35 -2.69 13.76
N GLY A 48 16.68 -2.59 13.85
CA GLY A 48 17.58 -3.74 13.99
C GLY A 48 17.91 -4.47 12.67
N PHE A 49 17.75 -3.79 11.52
CA PHE A 49 18.06 -4.33 10.19
C PHE A 49 19.23 -3.57 9.54
N HIS A 50 19.93 -4.25 8.61
CA HIS A 50 21.04 -3.62 7.90
C HIS A 50 20.59 -2.63 6.83
N ARG A 51 19.53 -2.96 6.10
CA ARG A 51 19.00 -2.13 5.01
C ARG A 51 17.50 -2.41 4.78
N VAL A 52 16.84 -1.46 4.12
CA VAL A 52 15.53 -1.68 3.52
C VAL A 52 15.72 -2.22 2.11
N VAL A 53 15.14 -3.39 1.82
CA VAL A 53 15.07 -3.95 0.46
C VAL A 53 13.85 -3.36 -0.24
N ARG A 54 14.06 -2.82 -1.44
CA ARG A 54 13.04 -2.12 -2.23
C ARG A 54 13.14 -2.50 -3.70
N VAL A 55 12.09 -2.16 -4.44
CA VAL A 55 11.97 -2.33 -5.89
C VAL A 55 11.70 -0.97 -6.57
N LYS A 56 11.87 -0.90 -7.89
CA LYS A 56 11.40 0.23 -8.70
C LYS A 56 9.90 0.04 -8.95
N GLN A 57 9.08 0.74 -8.18
CA GLN A 57 7.61 0.66 -8.28
C GLN A 57 7.12 1.30 -9.57
N VAL A 58 6.30 0.57 -10.32
CA VAL A 58 5.76 0.95 -11.64
C VAL A 58 4.24 0.89 -11.71
N HIS A 59 3.57 0.74 -10.55
CA HIS A 59 2.13 0.56 -10.41
C HIS A 59 1.60 -0.69 -11.13
N GLY A 60 2.43 -1.74 -11.18
CA GLY A 60 2.12 -3.05 -11.74
C GLY A 60 1.60 -4.05 -10.71
N ASP A 61 1.78 -5.33 -11.04
CA ASP A 61 1.43 -6.48 -10.21
C ASP A 61 2.59 -7.49 -10.09
N ALA A 62 3.77 -7.16 -10.63
CA ALA A 62 4.94 -8.00 -10.54
C ALA A 62 5.40 -8.15 -9.08
N VAL A 63 5.76 -9.39 -8.72
CA VAL A 63 6.24 -9.78 -7.39
C VAL A 63 7.61 -10.42 -7.50
N VAL A 64 8.59 -9.94 -6.74
CA VAL A 64 9.97 -10.42 -6.77
C VAL A 64 10.38 -11.04 -5.44
N HIS A 65 11.37 -11.94 -5.49
CA HIS A 65 12.03 -12.48 -4.31
C HIS A 65 13.06 -11.47 -3.80
N ALA A 66 12.93 -11.03 -2.55
CA ALA A 66 13.74 -9.93 -2.03
C ALA A 66 15.21 -10.28 -1.85
N ASP A 67 15.55 -11.55 -1.68
CA ASP A 67 16.93 -12.03 -1.54
C ASP A 67 17.73 -11.83 -2.84
N GLU A 68 17.04 -11.76 -3.97
CA GLU A 68 17.63 -11.58 -5.31
C GLU A 68 17.70 -10.11 -5.74
N VAL A 69 17.16 -9.19 -4.91
CA VAL A 69 17.08 -7.77 -5.26
C VAL A 69 18.46 -7.11 -5.10
N GLY A 70 19.03 -6.72 -6.24
CA GLY A 70 20.25 -5.92 -6.36
C GLY A 70 19.99 -4.58 -7.04
N GLU A 71 21.05 -3.85 -7.35
CA GLU A 71 20.99 -2.64 -8.19
C GLU A 71 21.49 -2.93 -9.60
N PRO A 72 20.82 -2.43 -10.66
CA PRO A 72 19.61 -1.59 -10.57
C PRO A 72 18.40 -2.36 -10.04
N TRP A 73 17.55 -1.69 -9.27
CA TRP A 73 16.35 -2.31 -8.71
C TRP A 73 15.41 -2.82 -9.80
N PRO A 74 14.90 -4.06 -9.68
CA PRO A 74 13.93 -4.59 -10.62
C PRO A 74 12.62 -3.81 -10.59
N GLU A 75 11.94 -3.72 -11.73
CA GLU A 75 10.60 -3.16 -11.82
C GLU A 75 9.59 -4.14 -11.25
N ALA A 76 8.97 -3.77 -10.12
CA ALA A 76 7.94 -4.55 -9.46
C ALA A 76 7.15 -3.65 -8.49
N ASP A 77 6.03 -4.17 -7.99
CA ASP A 77 5.24 -3.45 -6.98
C ASP A 77 5.02 -4.30 -5.71
N ALA A 78 5.53 -5.53 -5.70
CA ALA A 78 5.52 -6.37 -4.52
C ALA A 78 6.82 -7.16 -4.38
N LEU A 79 7.16 -7.53 -3.15
CA LEU A 79 8.32 -8.35 -2.83
C LEU A 79 8.02 -9.22 -1.61
N TRP A 80 8.69 -10.37 -1.55
CA TRP A 80 8.55 -11.33 -0.46
C TRP A 80 9.91 -11.95 -0.10
N THR A 81 10.02 -12.49 1.12
CA THR A 81 11.18 -13.28 1.56
C THR A 81 10.79 -14.27 2.66
N ALA A 82 11.56 -15.34 2.80
CA ALA A 82 11.56 -16.22 3.97
C ALA A 82 12.80 -16.00 4.86
N THR A 83 13.72 -15.14 4.44
CA THR A 83 14.99 -14.90 5.13
C THR A 83 14.80 -13.89 6.27
N SER A 84 15.27 -14.25 7.48
CA SER A 84 15.32 -13.33 8.61
C SER A 84 16.41 -12.28 8.44
N GLY A 85 16.22 -11.09 9.02
CA GLY A 85 17.17 -9.99 8.94
C GLY A 85 17.05 -9.13 7.67
N LEU A 86 16.08 -9.40 6.79
CA LEU A 86 15.71 -8.51 5.70
C LEU A 86 14.48 -7.68 6.08
N LEU A 87 14.54 -6.38 5.84
CA LEU A 87 13.43 -5.45 5.99
C LEU A 87 12.91 -5.07 4.61
N LEU A 88 11.74 -5.56 4.26
CA LEU A 88 11.05 -5.20 3.01
C LEU A 88 10.42 -3.82 3.13
N GLY A 89 10.44 -3.03 2.04
CA GLY A 89 9.85 -1.69 2.05
C GLY A 89 9.15 -1.33 0.75
N VAL A 90 7.93 -0.81 0.85
CA VAL A 90 7.18 -0.21 -0.27
C VAL A 90 6.91 1.27 -0.01
N ALA A 91 7.20 2.11 -0.99
CA ALA A 91 7.05 3.55 -0.87
C ALA A 91 5.62 3.97 -1.19
N VAL A 92 5.05 4.81 -0.33
CA VAL A 92 3.66 5.24 -0.46
C VAL A 92 3.47 6.73 -0.13
N ALA A 93 2.57 7.34 -0.89
CA ALA A 93 1.92 8.61 -0.62
C ALA A 93 0.57 8.52 -1.34
N ASP A 94 -0.47 8.14 -0.63
CA ASP A 94 -1.84 7.81 -1.04
C ASP A 94 -2.09 6.36 -1.50
N CYS A 95 -1.17 5.71 -2.23
CA CYS A 95 -1.34 4.29 -2.56
C CYS A 95 -1.32 3.41 -1.30
N VAL A 96 -1.99 2.27 -1.36
CA VAL A 96 -2.11 1.34 -0.23
C VAL A 96 -0.82 0.54 -0.05
N PRO A 97 -0.16 0.60 1.12
CA PRO A 97 0.85 -0.37 1.49
C PRO A 97 0.18 -1.61 2.10
N LEU A 98 0.48 -2.78 1.56
CA LEU A 98 0.06 -4.08 2.10
C LEU A 98 1.26 -4.75 2.74
N LEU A 99 1.13 -5.19 3.99
CA LEU A 99 2.15 -5.94 4.72
C LEU A 99 1.57 -7.29 5.13
N LEU A 100 2.22 -8.38 4.76
CA LEU A 100 1.73 -9.74 4.94
C LEU A 100 2.77 -10.59 5.65
N GLY A 101 2.35 -11.44 6.60
CA GLY A 101 3.25 -12.40 7.25
C GLY A 101 2.56 -13.71 7.61
N ASP A 102 3.21 -14.84 7.34
CA ASP A 102 2.81 -16.16 7.87
C ASP A 102 3.79 -16.58 8.97
N PRO A 103 3.37 -16.58 10.25
CA PRO A 103 4.25 -16.93 11.36
C PRO A 103 4.73 -18.38 11.30
N GLY A 104 3.96 -19.28 10.67
CA GLY A 104 4.29 -20.70 10.60
C GLY A 104 5.41 -21.03 9.62
N SER A 105 5.48 -20.35 8.49
CA SER A 105 6.56 -20.51 7.49
C SER A 105 7.67 -19.47 7.65
N GLY A 106 7.40 -18.36 8.33
CA GLY A 106 8.30 -17.22 8.43
C GLY A 106 8.37 -16.37 7.14
N VAL A 107 7.52 -16.65 6.15
CA VAL A 107 7.42 -15.86 4.92
C VAL A 107 6.75 -14.53 5.21
N VAL A 108 7.38 -13.44 4.77
CA VAL A 108 6.82 -12.09 4.83
C VAL A 108 6.77 -11.46 3.45
N GLY A 109 5.85 -10.53 3.23
CA GLY A 109 5.70 -9.83 1.96
C GLY A 109 5.20 -8.40 2.14
N ALA A 110 5.55 -7.55 1.18
CA ALA A 110 5.06 -6.18 1.08
C ALA A 110 4.61 -5.87 -0.34
N ALA A 111 3.50 -5.15 -0.51
CA ALA A 111 3.04 -4.69 -1.82
C ALA A 111 2.61 -3.23 -1.79
N HIS A 112 2.87 -2.55 -2.91
CA HIS A 112 2.39 -1.23 -3.23
C HIS A 112 1.15 -1.36 -4.12
N ALA A 113 -0.02 -1.05 -3.59
CA ALA A 113 -1.29 -1.20 -4.26
C ALA A 113 -1.96 0.16 -4.53
N GLY A 114 -1.52 0.86 -5.57
CA GLY A 114 -2.25 1.99 -6.15
C GLY A 114 -3.45 1.48 -6.97
N TRP A 115 -4.25 2.38 -7.58
CA TRP A 115 -5.43 1.97 -8.34
C TRP A 115 -5.11 0.98 -9.48
N GLN A 116 -3.97 1.13 -10.15
CA GLN A 116 -3.54 0.21 -11.21
C GLN A 116 -3.14 -1.15 -10.63
N GLY A 117 -2.28 -1.18 -9.59
CA GLY A 117 -1.86 -2.42 -8.94
C GLY A 117 -3.06 -3.16 -8.34
N THR A 118 -3.98 -2.44 -7.67
CA THR A 118 -5.22 -3.02 -7.14
C THR A 118 -6.08 -3.59 -8.26
N SER A 119 -6.30 -2.85 -9.37
CA SER A 119 -7.08 -3.37 -10.49
C SER A 119 -6.41 -4.52 -11.23
N ARG A 120 -5.08 -4.68 -11.11
CA ARG A 120 -4.30 -5.83 -11.61
C ARG A 120 -4.13 -6.95 -10.59
N ARG A 121 -4.74 -6.80 -9.40
CA ARG A 121 -4.76 -7.82 -8.35
C ARG A 121 -3.39 -8.10 -7.72
N VAL A 122 -2.57 -7.06 -7.49
CA VAL A 122 -1.24 -7.18 -6.87
C VAL A 122 -1.28 -7.87 -5.50
N ALA A 123 -2.35 -7.68 -4.72
CA ALA A 123 -2.55 -8.36 -3.43
C ALA A 123 -2.65 -9.88 -3.61
N GLN A 124 -3.43 -10.35 -4.58
CA GLN A 124 -3.57 -11.77 -4.89
C GLN A 124 -2.27 -12.36 -5.45
N ALA A 125 -1.56 -11.60 -6.31
CA ALA A 125 -0.26 -12.00 -6.84
C ALA A 125 0.77 -12.21 -5.71
N LEU A 126 0.82 -11.31 -4.72
CA LEU A 126 1.70 -11.45 -3.56
C LEU A 126 1.34 -12.68 -2.73
N VAL A 127 0.06 -12.88 -2.38
CA VAL A 127 -0.38 -14.07 -1.61
C VAL A 127 -0.01 -15.36 -2.35
N ALA A 128 -0.23 -15.42 -3.67
CA ALA A 128 0.12 -16.60 -4.47
C ALA A 128 1.62 -16.92 -4.41
N ARG A 129 2.49 -15.90 -4.48
CA ARG A 129 3.94 -16.08 -4.35
C ARG A 129 4.35 -16.54 -2.95
N MET A 130 3.76 -15.96 -1.90
CA MET A 130 4.01 -16.39 -0.52
C MET A 130 3.58 -17.85 -0.31
N VAL A 131 2.45 -18.26 -0.87
CA VAL A 131 1.97 -19.66 -0.78
C VAL A 131 2.93 -20.61 -1.54
N GLN A 132 3.40 -20.24 -2.73
CA GLN A 132 4.42 -20.99 -3.46
C GLN A 132 5.73 -21.12 -2.66
N ALA A 133 6.03 -20.15 -1.80
CA ALA A 133 7.19 -20.15 -0.89
C ALA A 133 6.94 -20.91 0.43
N GLY A 134 5.80 -21.59 0.58
CA GLY A 134 5.46 -22.42 1.75
C GLY A 134 4.56 -21.75 2.79
N ALA A 135 4.10 -20.52 2.56
CA ALA A 135 3.08 -19.92 3.42
C ALA A 135 1.72 -20.60 3.24
N ARG A 136 0.87 -20.52 4.24
CA ARG A 136 -0.53 -20.94 4.14
C ARG A 136 -1.42 -19.70 4.16
N ALA A 137 -2.27 -19.55 3.14
CA ALA A 137 -3.15 -18.39 3.01
C ALA A 137 -4.00 -18.15 4.27
N ASP A 138 -4.52 -19.21 4.89
CA ASP A 138 -5.35 -19.15 6.10
C ASP A 138 -4.57 -18.78 7.38
N ARG A 139 -3.23 -18.81 7.36
CA ARG A 139 -2.34 -18.36 8.43
C ARG A 139 -1.72 -16.98 8.17
N ILE A 140 -1.78 -16.51 6.92
CA ILE A 140 -1.29 -15.17 6.61
C ILE A 140 -2.12 -14.14 7.39
N VAL A 141 -1.40 -13.28 8.11
CA VAL A 141 -1.94 -12.05 8.68
C VAL A 141 -1.55 -10.91 7.77
N ALA A 142 -2.52 -10.10 7.36
CA ALA A 142 -2.33 -8.96 6.48
C ALA A 142 -2.67 -7.64 7.19
N ALA A 143 -1.86 -6.61 6.94
CA ALA A 143 -2.15 -5.24 7.34
C ALA A 143 -2.27 -4.33 6.12
N ILE A 144 -3.39 -3.64 6.02
CA ILE A 144 -3.68 -2.57 5.05
C ILE A 144 -3.34 -1.24 5.74
N GLY A 145 -2.29 -0.58 5.28
CA GLY A 145 -1.78 0.62 5.93
C GLY A 145 -2.48 1.92 5.53
N PRO A 146 -2.02 3.04 6.15
CA PRO A 146 -2.51 4.36 5.83
C PRO A 146 -2.38 4.67 4.34
N SER A 147 -3.46 5.13 3.73
CA SER A 147 -3.55 5.43 2.29
C SER A 147 -4.73 6.36 2.04
N ILE A 148 -4.92 6.82 0.81
CA ILE A 148 -6.08 7.66 0.50
C ILE A 148 -7.37 6.86 0.67
N GLY A 149 -8.26 7.36 1.52
CA GLY A 149 -9.53 6.71 1.81
C GLY A 149 -10.64 7.10 0.83
N PRO A 150 -11.78 6.37 0.87
CA PRO A 150 -12.94 6.65 0.01
C PRO A 150 -13.52 8.05 0.23
N CYS A 151 -13.28 8.66 1.38
CA CYS A 151 -13.66 10.06 1.64
C CYS A 151 -12.99 11.05 0.69
N CYS A 152 -11.79 10.74 0.18
CA CYS A 152 -10.94 11.63 -0.60
C CYS A 152 -10.59 11.10 -2.01
N TYR A 153 -10.79 9.81 -2.29
CA TYR A 153 -10.34 9.20 -3.54
C TYR A 153 -11.45 9.15 -4.61
N ALA A 154 -11.84 10.33 -5.08
CA ALA A 154 -12.62 10.44 -6.31
C ALA A 154 -11.75 10.21 -7.54
N ILE A 155 -12.29 9.54 -8.55
CA ILE A 155 -11.65 9.22 -9.82
C ILE A 155 -12.55 9.66 -10.99
N ASP A 156 -11.94 9.83 -12.16
CA ASP A 156 -12.66 10.11 -13.41
C ASP A 156 -13.36 8.85 -13.97
N ALA A 157 -14.29 9.07 -14.91
CA ALA A 157 -15.06 7.99 -15.52
C ALA A 157 -14.18 7.00 -16.30
N THR A 158 -13.17 7.48 -17.03
CA THR A 158 -12.26 6.63 -17.80
C THR A 158 -11.51 5.65 -16.91
N ARG A 159 -11.03 6.13 -15.75
CA ARG A 159 -10.38 5.28 -14.75
C ARG A 159 -11.35 4.28 -14.14
N ALA A 160 -12.57 4.72 -13.83
CA ALA A 160 -13.62 3.84 -13.33
C ALA A 160 -13.96 2.71 -14.31
N ASP A 161 -14.05 3.02 -15.61
CA ASP A 161 -14.32 2.02 -16.65
C ASP A 161 -13.18 1.01 -16.77
N THR A 162 -11.92 1.48 -16.73
CA THR A 162 -10.75 0.59 -16.72
C THR A 162 -10.77 -0.34 -15.49
N ILE A 163 -11.17 0.15 -14.32
CA ILE A 163 -11.27 -0.66 -13.10
C ILE A 163 -12.39 -1.69 -13.24
N ARG A 164 -13.55 -1.30 -13.76
CA ARG A 164 -14.67 -2.23 -14.01
C ARG A 164 -14.28 -3.34 -14.99
N GLU A 165 -13.61 -2.98 -16.06
CA GLU A 165 -13.14 -3.96 -17.05
C GLU A 165 -12.19 -5.00 -16.43
N ARG A 166 -11.25 -4.57 -15.58
CA ARG A 166 -10.25 -5.45 -14.98
C ARG A 166 -10.76 -6.28 -13.82
N LEU A 167 -11.58 -5.70 -12.97
CA LEU A 167 -12.08 -6.36 -11.76
C LEU A 167 -13.39 -7.12 -12.01
N GLY A 168 -14.16 -6.78 -13.05
CA GLY A 168 -15.45 -7.42 -13.33
C GLY A 168 -16.42 -7.25 -12.16
N ALA A 169 -17.00 -8.35 -11.69
CA ALA A 169 -17.93 -8.36 -10.56
C ALA A 169 -17.31 -7.82 -9.26
N ASP A 170 -16.01 -7.98 -9.05
CA ASP A 170 -15.31 -7.50 -7.85
C ASP A 170 -15.24 -5.96 -7.77
N ALA A 171 -15.55 -5.25 -8.87
CA ALA A 171 -15.60 -3.79 -8.86
C ALA A 171 -16.83 -3.22 -8.12
N VAL A 172 -17.89 -4.02 -7.95
CA VAL A 172 -19.19 -3.54 -7.43
C VAL A 172 -19.07 -2.96 -6.02
N ASP A 173 -18.35 -3.64 -5.14
CA ASP A 173 -18.19 -3.20 -3.75
C ASP A 173 -17.14 -2.11 -3.57
N ALA A 174 -16.22 -1.96 -4.53
CA ALA A 174 -15.11 -1.03 -4.46
C ALA A 174 -15.35 0.28 -5.22
N LEU A 175 -16.25 0.29 -6.20
CA LEU A 175 -16.64 1.46 -6.98
C LEU A 175 -18.07 1.88 -6.66
N HIS A 176 -18.22 3.05 -6.07
CA HIS A 176 -19.55 3.58 -5.76
C HIS A 176 -19.69 5.04 -6.16
N VAL A 177 -20.93 5.46 -6.31
CA VAL A 177 -21.27 6.85 -6.58
C VAL A 177 -21.55 7.56 -5.26
N ASP A 178 -20.82 8.62 -4.99
CA ASP A 178 -21.00 9.47 -3.82
C ASP A 178 -21.72 10.76 -4.24
N GLU A 179 -22.94 10.93 -3.76
CA GLU A 179 -23.78 12.10 -4.03
C GLU A 179 -23.57 13.25 -3.04
N ARG A 180 -22.66 13.10 -2.07
CA ARG A 180 -22.40 14.16 -1.07
C ARG A 180 -21.82 15.39 -1.75
N PRO A 181 -22.29 16.61 -1.40
CA PRO A 181 -21.69 17.84 -1.89
C PRO A 181 -20.22 17.94 -1.41
N ARG A 182 -19.38 18.49 -2.26
CA ARG A 182 -17.97 18.73 -1.90
C ARG A 182 -17.88 19.68 -0.73
N SER A 183 -17.10 19.33 0.26
CA SER A 183 -16.74 20.26 1.33
C SER A 183 -15.64 21.22 0.94
N ASP A 184 -14.67 20.86 0.07
CA ASP A 184 -13.60 21.78 -0.38
C ASP A 184 -12.68 21.16 -1.46
N GLY A 185 -12.29 21.98 -2.47
CA GLY A 185 -11.16 21.70 -3.35
C GLY A 185 -11.45 21.49 -4.85
N PRO A 186 -10.45 21.66 -5.72
CA PRO A 186 -10.60 21.78 -7.19
C PRO A 186 -10.71 20.45 -7.96
N ASP A 187 -11.16 19.37 -7.34
CA ASP A 187 -11.35 18.12 -8.06
C ASP A 187 -12.59 18.20 -8.96
N ARG A 188 -12.38 18.01 -10.26
CA ARG A 188 -13.44 18.06 -11.27
C ARG A 188 -14.38 16.88 -11.08
N ALA A 189 -15.65 17.17 -10.81
CA ALA A 189 -16.72 16.20 -10.92
C ALA A 189 -17.05 16.04 -12.41
N ASP A 190 -16.72 14.91 -13.00
CA ASP A 190 -17.01 14.62 -14.41
C ASP A 190 -18.30 13.80 -14.58
N GLY A 191 -19.33 14.16 -13.85
CA GLY A 191 -20.63 13.51 -13.99
C GLY A 191 -21.74 14.31 -13.32
N SER A 192 -22.96 14.18 -13.81
CA SER A 192 -24.17 14.57 -13.10
C SER A 192 -25.10 13.36 -13.02
N ASN A 193 -25.74 13.15 -11.85
CA ASN A 193 -26.92 12.30 -11.84
C ASN A 193 -28.00 12.97 -12.68
N GLY A 194 -28.97 12.23 -13.21
CA GLY A 194 -30.06 12.77 -14.05
C GLY A 194 -30.90 13.90 -13.40
N ARG A 195 -30.49 14.39 -12.22
CA ARG A 195 -31.06 15.52 -11.48
C ARG A 195 -30.14 16.75 -11.46
N GLY A 196 -29.06 16.76 -12.28
CA GLY A 196 -28.15 17.91 -12.41
C GLY A 196 -27.21 18.15 -11.22
N ARG A 197 -27.12 17.24 -10.26
CA ARG A 197 -26.14 17.32 -9.16
C ARG A 197 -24.82 16.67 -9.55
N PRO A 198 -23.68 17.29 -9.25
CA PRO A 198 -22.39 16.67 -9.49
C PRO A 198 -22.27 15.41 -8.62
N VAL A 199 -21.94 14.29 -9.24
CA VAL A 199 -21.68 13.02 -8.56
C VAL A 199 -20.19 12.71 -8.63
N ARG A 200 -19.67 12.05 -7.59
CA ARG A 200 -18.29 11.59 -7.54
C ARG A 200 -18.27 10.08 -7.71
N ILE A 201 -17.43 9.60 -8.61
CA ILE A 201 -17.11 8.17 -8.65
C ILE A 201 -15.96 7.96 -7.67
N VAL A 202 -16.19 7.15 -6.66
CA VAL A 202 -15.21 6.84 -5.62
C VAL A 202 -14.69 5.42 -5.83
N PHE A 203 -13.36 5.26 -5.75
CA PHE A 203 -12.74 3.95 -5.67
C PHE A 203 -12.22 3.70 -4.25
N ASP A 204 -12.87 2.79 -3.54
CA ASP A 204 -12.44 2.35 -2.21
C ASP A 204 -11.31 1.33 -2.34
N LEU A 205 -10.07 1.82 -2.30
CA LEU A 205 -8.88 1.00 -2.34
C LEU A 205 -8.78 0.06 -1.14
N TRP A 206 -9.31 0.47 0.02
CA TRP A 206 -9.27 -0.36 1.23
C TRP A 206 -10.19 -1.58 1.08
N ALA A 207 -11.42 -1.36 0.66
CA ALA A 207 -12.37 -2.44 0.39
C ALA A 207 -11.87 -3.38 -0.70
N ALA A 208 -11.37 -2.85 -1.82
CA ALA A 208 -10.87 -3.65 -2.93
C ALA A 208 -9.70 -4.56 -2.53
N ASN A 209 -8.71 -4.04 -1.80
CA ASN A 209 -7.57 -4.85 -1.36
C ASN A 209 -7.98 -5.84 -0.27
N ALA A 210 -8.85 -5.48 0.66
CA ALA A 210 -9.38 -6.41 1.68
C ALA A 210 -10.14 -7.57 1.03
N GLN A 211 -10.98 -7.30 0.04
CA GLN A 211 -11.70 -8.31 -0.72
C GLN A 211 -10.74 -9.27 -1.43
N GLN A 212 -9.71 -8.75 -2.13
CA GLN A 212 -8.72 -9.56 -2.82
C GLN A 212 -7.93 -10.47 -1.88
N LEU A 213 -7.54 -9.96 -0.71
CA LEU A 213 -6.87 -10.75 0.33
C LEU A 213 -7.79 -11.86 0.84
N ALA A 214 -9.05 -11.55 1.14
CA ALA A 214 -10.04 -12.53 1.60
C ALA A 214 -10.32 -13.60 0.54
N GLN A 215 -10.48 -13.23 -0.72
CA GLN A 215 -10.63 -14.17 -1.85
C GLN A 215 -9.41 -15.09 -2.03
N SER A 216 -8.22 -14.62 -1.64
CA SER A 216 -6.99 -15.43 -1.64
C SER A 216 -6.90 -16.38 -0.44
N GLY A 217 -7.88 -16.40 0.47
CA GLY A 217 -7.93 -17.25 1.65
C GLY A 217 -7.30 -16.65 2.90
N VAL A 218 -6.89 -15.37 2.88
CA VAL A 218 -6.39 -14.66 4.06
C VAL A 218 -7.56 -14.36 4.99
N ARG A 219 -7.47 -14.84 6.26
CA ARG A 219 -8.57 -14.72 7.24
C ARG A 219 -8.41 -13.56 8.20
N THR A 220 -7.17 -13.15 8.47
CA THR A 220 -6.87 -12.06 9.40
C THR A 220 -6.37 -10.86 8.63
N ILE A 221 -7.20 -9.83 8.53
CA ILE A 221 -6.90 -8.60 7.79
C ILE A 221 -7.11 -7.42 8.75
N GLU A 222 -6.02 -6.78 9.12
CA GLU A 222 -6.01 -5.54 9.89
C GLU A 222 -6.08 -4.34 8.92
N ARG A 223 -6.88 -3.33 9.25
CA ARG A 223 -6.96 -2.09 8.46
C ARG A 223 -6.65 -0.90 9.36
N ALA A 224 -5.78 -0.01 8.88
CA ALA A 224 -5.49 1.24 9.58
C ALA A 224 -6.65 2.23 9.54
N ASP A 225 -7.49 2.16 8.50
CA ASP A 225 -8.62 3.07 8.23
C ASP A 225 -8.25 4.57 8.36
N LEU A 226 -7.00 4.88 8.02
CA LEU A 226 -6.42 6.21 8.13
C LEU A 226 -6.16 6.81 6.75
N CYS A 227 -6.95 7.83 6.41
CA CYS A 227 -6.83 8.54 5.14
C CYS A 227 -5.61 9.47 5.16
N THR A 228 -4.70 9.33 4.19
CA THR A 228 -3.49 10.16 4.08
C THR A 228 -3.80 11.62 3.78
N GLN A 229 -4.90 11.92 3.08
CA GLN A 229 -5.28 13.29 2.74
C GLN A 229 -6.01 14.01 3.88
N SER A 230 -6.91 13.35 4.59
CA SER A 230 -7.74 13.96 5.63
C SER A 230 -7.40 13.52 7.05
N GLY A 231 -6.54 12.52 7.22
CA GLY A 231 -6.24 11.89 8.52
C GLY A 231 -5.15 12.57 9.34
N GLY A 232 -4.63 13.74 8.91
CA GLY A 232 -3.68 14.53 9.68
C GLY A 232 -2.37 14.82 8.95
N ALA A 233 -1.59 15.76 9.53
CA ALA A 233 -0.39 16.31 8.90
C ALA A 233 0.83 15.38 8.89
N ASP A 234 0.78 14.26 9.62
CA ASP A 234 1.97 13.42 9.87
C ASP A 234 2.25 12.39 8.80
N ILE A 235 1.39 12.28 7.77
CA ILE A 235 1.53 11.31 6.68
C ILE A 235 1.69 12.05 5.35
N TRP A 236 2.49 11.48 4.45
CA TRP A 236 2.63 12.00 3.10
C TRP A 236 1.39 11.70 2.26
N SER A 237 0.90 12.72 1.54
CA SER A 237 -0.21 12.59 0.58
C SER A 237 0.13 13.27 -0.73
N HIS A 238 0.14 12.51 -1.81
CA HIS A 238 0.32 13.05 -3.16
C HIS A 238 -0.84 13.97 -3.55
N ARG A 239 -2.06 13.56 -3.27
CA ARG A 239 -3.28 14.33 -3.54
C ARG A 239 -3.34 15.58 -2.68
N GLY A 240 -3.11 15.45 -1.38
CA GLY A 240 -3.19 16.55 -0.42
C GLY A 240 -2.10 17.60 -0.60
N GLN A 241 -0.93 17.21 -1.15
CA GLN A 241 0.20 18.11 -1.38
C GLN A 241 0.39 18.48 -2.87
N ALA A 242 -0.63 18.21 -3.72
CA ALA A 242 -0.63 18.55 -5.14
C ALA A 242 0.63 18.05 -5.89
N GLY A 243 1.10 16.84 -5.57
CA GLY A 243 2.28 16.23 -6.18
C GLY A 243 3.63 16.74 -5.66
N ARG A 244 3.67 17.70 -4.74
CA ARG A 244 4.90 18.25 -4.12
C ARG A 244 5.17 17.60 -2.76
N ASN A 245 5.17 16.30 -2.72
CA ASN A 245 5.27 15.50 -1.51
C ASN A 245 6.56 14.68 -1.45
N GLY A 246 6.90 14.22 -0.24
CA GLY A 246 7.75 13.07 -0.04
C GLY A 246 6.95 11.78 -0.04
N THR A 247 7.59 10.67 0.31
CA THR A 247 6.93 9.39 0.50
C THR A 247 7.31 8.76 1.83
N GLY A 248 6.34 8.10 2.46
CA GLY A 248 6.59 7.17 3.55
C GLY A 248 6.95 5.77 3.03
N LEU A 249 7.23 4.87 3.96
CA LEU A 249 7.37 3.43 3.69
C LEU A 249 6.37 2.63 4.53
N GLY A 250 5.73 1.65 3.90
CA GLY A 250 5.28 0.46 4.61
C GLY A 250 6.44 -0.53 4.67
N VAL A 251 6.77 -1.02 5.87
CA VAL A 251 7.90 -1.93 6.07
C VAL A 251 7.48 -3.17 6.86
N ILE A 252 8.05 -4.32 6.47
CA ILE A 252 7.90 -5.58 7.20
C ILE A 252 9.18 -6.39 7.15
N GLY A 253 9.52 -7.05 8.25
CA GLY A 253 10.66 -7.95 8.31
C GLY A 253 10.58 -8.86 9.53
N ARG A 254 11.27 -10.00 9.44
CA ARG A 254 11.48 -10.91 10.55
C ARG A 254 12.86 -10.64 11.15
N PRO A 255 12.96 -10.26 12.43
CA PRO A 255 14.26 -10.12 13.11
C PRO A 255 15.07 -11.42 13.06
N ARG A 256 16.40 -11.32 13.30
CA ARG A 256 17.29 -12.49 13.42
C ARG A 256 17.10 -13.18 14.74
#